data_13a25557b752390c58e41e43f2d38076
#
_entry.id   13a25557b752390c58e41e43f2d38076
#
_cell.length_a   1.000
_cell.length_b   1.000
_cell.length_c   1.000
_cell.angle_alpha   90.00
_cell.angle_beta   90.00
_cell.angle_gamma   90.00
#
_symmetry.space_group_name_H-M   'P 1'
#
loop_
_entity.id
_entity.type
_entity.pdbx_description
1 polymer ?
#
loop_
_entity_poly.entity_id
_entity_poly.type
_entity_poly.pdbx_seq_one_letter_code
_entity_poly.pdbx_strand_id
1 'polypeptide(L)'
;MKRVPRVRARLAAAMAAAAMLTSACVSSDDGGGGRQQKAERGRYEFGSIGDQPAGGKPVRGGTLHFADYAEARSLSPAATYATGASGGSALAAVYDVLMRYDTAAKKYEPWLAESLHRSDDARTWTLRLRHGVKFSDGTPLDANAVTGSIEWYQENKGADTALLAPNLVKMEATDDSTVVFTLRNAWATFPAMLAQAPGMIVAPAAYAQKTFRPIGAGAFILDKYAPQEEMILKANKKYWKGEPYLDALRFTWPQSDRSKLDALNDGTVDVTYMRSPDVVDDAVKEGHPGELTLTGLGNMISINTRKGRPGEDLRVRRAMALALDPALDTERAYHGKGLPGQEIFPPESRLHSGVKPVGIDLEQAKKLLAEAEKDGYDGTITYMDGTDPVSRSKAVVTKAMLERAGFKVKLDLVPSIADRVAKTYVDHDFDISRGAASVSESDPYHRLQSVLNSKSYGNPGGYANPKMDKLLVQLQGASGTARTQRILDAVQTLFNEDVPVVNLGASAGFTAWGKNVHGIVPTDEYMALFGRAWIGK
;
A
#
# COMPACT_ATOMS: atom_id res chain seq x y z
N MET A 1 33.72 -56.98 -25.04
CA MET A 1 33.30 -58.34 -25.56
C MET A 1 31.96 -58.70 -24.95
N LYS A 2 31.04 -59.15 -25.85
CA LYS A 2 29.74 -59.87 -25.66
C LYS A 2 28.59 -59.06 -25.08
N ARG A 3 27.70 -58.54 -25.91
CA ARG A 3 26.55 -59.12 -26.70
C ARG A 3 25.26 -59.21 -25.87
N VAL A 4 24.28 -58.47 -26.39
CA VAL A 4 22.84 -58.44 -26.19
C VAL A 4 22.21 -59.85 -26.45
N PRO A 5 20.98 -60.20 -25.96
CA PRO A 5 19.90 -60.07 -26.92
C PRO A 5 18.52 -59.56 -26.38
N ARG A 6 17.78 -59.04 -27.36
CA ARG A 6 16.34 -58.72 -27.38
C ARG A 6 15.50 -59.99 -27.40
N VAL A 7 14.30 -59.96 -26.78
CA VAL A 7 13.13 -60.74 -27.26
C VAL A 7 11.88 -59.90 -27.19
N ARG A 8 11.15 -59.94 -28.32
CA ARG A 8 9.82 -59.38 -28.63
C ARG A 8 8.73 -60.43 -28.36
N ALA A 9 7.49 -59.98 -28.15
CA ALA A 9 6.22 -60.44 -28.78
C ALA A 9 5.07 -60.23 -27.81
N ARG A 10 4.01 -59.55 -28.10
CA ARG A 10 2.90 -59.60 -29.06
C ARG A 10 1.57 -60.07 -28.43
N LEU A 11 0.51 -59.25 -28.69
CA LEU A 11 -0.91 -59.55 -28.99
C LEU A 11 -1.79 -60.00 -27.80
N ALA A 12 -3.10 -59.70 -27.70
CA ALA A 12 -4.12 -59.02 -28.52
C ALA A 12 -5.37 -58.75 -27.66
N ALA A 13 -6.06 -57.71 -27.91
CA ALA A 13 -7.45 -57.47 -28.27
C ALA A 13 -8.58 -58.29 -27.60
N ALA A 14 -9.60 -57.59 -27.11
CA ALA A 14 -11.01 -57.78 -27.50
C ALA A 14 -11.93 -56.70 -26.88
N MET A 15 -12.70 -56.12 -27.77
CA MET A 15 -13.86 -55.26 -27.76
C MET A 15 -15.03 -55.73 -26.87
N ALA A 16 -15.80 -54.77 -26.35
CA ALA A 16 -17.24 -54.79 -26.47
C ALA A 16 -17.83 -53.37 -26.23
N ALA A 17 -18.59 -52.91 -27.22
CA ALA A 17 -19.30 -51.65 -27.31
C ALA A 17 -20.67 -51.75 -26.64
N ALA A 18 -21.17 -50.65 -26.06
CA ALA A 18 -22.62 -50.36 -26.03
C ALA A 18 -22.83 -48.86 -26.10
N ALA A 19 -23.44 -48.44 -27.22
CA ALA A 19 -23.87 -47.09 -27.51
C ALA A 19 -25.20 -46.78 -26.81
N MET A 20 -25.34 -45.53 -26.30
CA MET A 20 -26.66 -44.88 -26.24
C MET A 20 -26.52 -43.44 -26.70
N LEU A 21 -27.10 -43.15 -27.83
CA LEU A 21 -27.35 -41.87 -28.44
C LEU A 21 -28.47 -41.14 -27.69
N THR A 22 -28.20 -39.88 -27.26
CA THR A 22 -29.26 -38.89 -27.16
C THR A 22 -28.79 -37.61 -27.85
N SER A 23 -29.52 -37.30 -28.90
CA SER A 23 -29.38 -36.08 -29.71
C SER A 23 -29.69 -34.84 -28.87
N ALA A 24 -28.83 -33.82 -28.94
CA ALA A 24 -29.22 -32.45 -28.65
C ALA A 24 -28.62 -31.54 -29.73
N CYS A 25 -29.50 -30.77 -30.32
CA CYS A 25 -29.31 -29.90 -31.47
C CYS A 25 -28.17 -28.90 -31.26
N VAL A 26 -27.28 -28.85 -32.25
CA VAL A 26 -26.36 -27.73 -32.46
C VAL A 26 -27.13 -26.64 -33.19
N SER A 27 -27.37 -25.52 -32.51
CA SER A 27 -27.64 -24.24 -33.16
C SER A 27 -26.34 -23.46 -33.19
N SER A 28 -25.79 -23.31 -34.38
CA SER A 28 -24.72 -22.37 -34.69
C SER A 28 -25.27 -20.96 -34.53
N ASP A 29 -24.70 -20.22 -33.59
CA ASP A 29 -24.80 -18.75 -33.54
C ASP A 29 -23.39 -18.18 -33.47
N ASP A 30 -22.98 -17.58 -34.58
CA ASP A 30 -21.78 -16.75 -34.71
C ASP A 30 -22.00 -15.46 -33.92
N GLY A 31 -21.30 -15.31 -32.84
CA GLY A 31 -21.28 -14.11 -32.06
C GLY A 31 -20.00 -14.05 -31.23
N GLY A 32 -18.99 -13.33 -31.75
CA GLY A 32 -17.75 -13.01 -31.02
C GLY A 32 -18.07 -12.27 -29.72
N GLY A 33 -18.19 -12.99 -28.64
CA GLY A 33 -18.37 -12.51 -27.29
C GLY A 33 -17.19 -12.97 -26.45
N GLY A 34 -16.27 -12.06 -26.13
CA GLY A 34 -15.25 -12.30 -25.14
C GLY A 34 -15.88 -12.88 -23.88
N ARG A 35 -15.39 -14.04 -23.43
CA ARG A 35 -15.70 -14.58 -22.12
C ARG A 35 -15.21 -13.57 -21.07
N GLN A 36 -16.08 -12.65 -20.69
CA GLN A 36 -15.97 -12.01 -19.39
C GLN A 36 -16.16 -13.13 -18.36
N GLN A 37 -15.04 -13.62 -17.80
CA GLN A 37 -15.10 -14.29 -16.52
C GLN A 37 -15.82 -13.33 -15.56
N LYS A 38 -17.01 -13.71 -15.09
CA LYS A 38 -17.62 -13.09 -13.92
C LYS A 38 -16.57 -13.18 -12.83
N ALA A 39 -15.93 -12.03 -12.54
CA ALA A 39 -15.14 -11.91 -11.33
C ALA A 39 -16.02 -12.41 -10.19
N GLU A 40 -15.53 -13.39 -9.43
CA GLU A 40 -16.21 -13.84 -8.21
C GLU A 40 -16.27 -12.63 -7.29
N ARG A 41 -17.39 -11.91 -7.31
CA ARG A 41 -17.67 -10.81 -6.39
C ARG A 41 -17.64 -11.39 -4.98
N GLY A 42 -16.78 -10.88 -4.11
CA GLY A 42 -16.71 -11.26 -2.71
C GLY A 42 -15.57 -12.22 -2.36
N ARG A 43 -14.47 -12.23 -3.12
CA ARG A 43 -13.30 -13.08 -2.83
C ARG A 43 -12.62 -12.75 -1.50
N TYR A 44 -12.68 -11.47 -1.08
CA TYR A 44 -12.08 -11.01 0.17
C TYR A 44 -13.08 -10.19 0.98
N GLU A 45 -13.20 -10.51 2.26
CA GLU A 45 -13.75 -9.61 3.26
C GLU A 45 -12.58 -8.79 3.83
N PHE A 46 -12.59 -7.47 3.64
CA PHE A 46 -11.55 -6.57 4.13
C PHE A 46 -11.85 -6.10 5.56
N GLY A 47 -10.79 -5.96 6.35
CA GLY A 47 -10.84 -5.68 7.77
C GLY A 47 -10.26 -6.82 8.58
N SER A 48 -10.69 -6.96 9.81
CA SER A 48 -10.29 -8.07 10.67
C SER A 48 -10.97 -9.36 10.21
N ILE A 49 -10.18 -10.36 9.87
CA ILE A 49 -10.63 -11.64 9.32
C ILE A 49 -10.04 -12.82 10.09
N GLY A 50 -10.55 -14.02 9.79
CA GLY A 50 -10.12 -15.28 10.41
C GLY A 50 -10.66 -15.49 11.81
N ASP A 51 -10.53 -16.72 12.29
CA ASP A 51 -11.01 -17.13 13.61
C ASP A 51 -9.96 -16.80 14.67
N GLN A 52 -10.17 -15.71 15.40
CA GLN A 52 -9.40 -15.39 16.59
C GLN A 52 -10.01 -16.11 17.80
N PRO A 53 -9.40 -17.16 18.34
CA PRO A 53 -9.91 -17.82 19.54
C PRO A 53 -9.99 -16.86 20.72
N ALA A 54 -10.96 -17.07 21.61
CA ALA A 54 -11.02 -16.32 22.87
C ALA A 54 -9.76 -16.56 23.69
N GLY A 55 -8.92 -15.53 23.87
CA GLY A 55 -7.58 -15.65 24.46
C GLY A 55 -7.53 -15.89 25.96
N GLY A 56 -8.66 -15.80 26.64
CA GLY A 56 -8.68 -15.87 28.11
C GLY A 56 -8.04 -14.65 28.77
N LYS A 57 -7.35 -14.88 29.89
CA LYS A 57 -6.62 -13.79 30.59
C LYS A 57 -5.26 -13.58 29.93
N PRO A 58 -4.81 -12.31 29.73
CA PRO A 58 -3.49 -12.02 29.23
C PRO A 58 -2.37 -12.70 30.02
N VAL A 59 -1.41 -13.28 29.30
CA VAL A 59 -0.21 -13.92 29.85
C VAL A 59 0.95 -12.94 29.76
N ARG A 60 1.80 -12.89 30.80
CA ARG A 60 3.01 -12.07 30.79
C ARG A 60 4.22 -12.89 30.39
N GLY A 61 5.17 -12.20 29.75
CA GLY A 61 6.44 -12.78 29.29
C GLY A 61 6.42 -13.14 27.82
N GLY A 62 7.57 -13.56 27.34
CA GLY A 62 7.78 -13.99 25.97
C GLY A 62 8.18 -12.88 25.01
N THR A 63 8.75 -13.31 23.90
CA THR A 63 9.13 -12.43 22.77
C THR A 63 8.22 -12.73 21.59
N LEU A 64 7.52 -11.73 21.07
CA LEU A 64 6.73 -11.86 19.85
C LEU A 64 7.65 -11.66 18.66
N HIS A 65 7.66 -12.64 17.77
CA HIS A 65 8.46 -12.60 16.55
C HIS A 65 7.62 -12.16 15.36
N PHE A 66 7.98 -11.00 14.78
CA PHE A 66 7.33 -10.44 13.60
C PHE A 66 8.24 -10.58 12.36
N ALA A 67 7.82 -11.42 11.40
CA ALA A 67 8.41 -11.46 10.07
C ALA A 67 7.81 -10.33 9.22
N ASP A 68 8.44 -9.15 9.26
CA ASP A 68 7.95 -7.93 8.61
C ASP A 68 8.30 -7.92 7.10
N TYR A 69 7.72 -6.98 6.35
CA TYR A 69 7.89 -6.88 4.90
C TYR A 69 9.26 -6.34 4.51
N ALA A 70 9.67 -5.27 5.15
CA ALA A 70 10.97 -4.66 4.90
C ALA A 70 11.54 -4.06 6.19
N GLU A 71 12.86 -4.06 6.25
CA GLU A 71 13.60 -3.39 7.31
C GLU A 71 13.31 -1.88 7.32
N ALA A 72 13.08 -1.32 8.51
CA ALA A 72 13.05 0.11 8.69
C ALA A 72 14.42 0.70 8.33
N ARG A 73 14.46 1.66 7.40
CA ARG A 73 15.72 2.34 7.02
C ARG A 73 16.44 2.96 8.24
N SER A 74 15.65 3.37 9.20
CA SER A 74 16.09 3.95 10.48
C SER A 74 14.91 3.95 11.43
N LEU A 75 15.15 3.97 12.74
CA LEU A 75 14.10 4.27 13.72
C LEU A 75 13.83 5.78 13.87
N SER A 76 14.27 6.61 12.93
CA SER A 76 13.85 8.01 12.81
C SER A 76 12.59 8.13 11.96
N PRO A 77 11.46 8.66 12.49
CA PRO A 77 10.24 8.89 11.70
C PRO A 77 10.46 9.83 10.49
N ALA A 78 11.42 10.74 10.57
CA ALA A 78 11.79 11.62 9.45
C ALA A 78 12.59 10.90 8.34
N ALA A 79 13.29 9.81 8.66
CA ALA A 79 14.12 9.07 7.70
C ALA A 79 13.41 7.84 7.11
N THR A 80 12.37 7.34 7.80
CA THR A 80 11.60 6.14 7.42
C THR A 80 10.16 6.52 7.14
N TYR A 81 9.65 6.09 6.00
CA TYR A 81 8.23 6.24 5.70
C TYR A 81 7.42 5.28 6.58
N ALA A 82 6.53 5.82 7.42
CA ALA A 82 5.83 5.03 8.45
C ALA A 82 4.64 4.27 7.87
N THR A 83 4.92 3.18 7.16
CA THR A 83 3.91 2.20 6.74
C THR A 83 4.32 0.80 7.18
N GLY A 84 3.38 -0.13 7.27
CA GLY A 84 3.69 -1.55 7.53
C GLY A 84 4.63 -2.16 6.48
N ALA A 85 4.68 -1.59 5.28
CA ALA A 85 5.59 -2.05 4.22
C ALA A 85 7.03 -1.52 4.35
N SER A 86 7.33 -0.66 5.32
CA SER A 86 8.65 0.00 5.48
C SER A 86 9.08 0.15 6.93
N GLY A 87 8.60 -0.72 7.83
CA GLY A 87 8.98 -0.73 9.23
C GLY A 87 8.14 0.20 10.13
N GLY A 88 6.98 0.68 9.67
CA GLY A 88 6.09 1.55 10.45
C GLY A 88 5.62 0.92 11.76
N SER A 89 5.41 -0.40 11.80
CA SER A 89 5.03 -1.09 13.03
C SER A 89 6.14 -1.05 14.10
N ALA A 90 7.42 -1.13 13.69
CA ALA A 90 8.55 -0.98 14.60
C ALA A 90 8.67 0.47 15.11
N LEU A 91 8.44 1.46 14.23
CA LEU A 91 8.36 2.88 14.64
C LEU A 91 7.22 3.10 15.64
N ALA A 92 6.02 2.60 15.35
CA ALA A 92 4.85 2.72 16.24
C ALA A 92 5.09 2.04 17.59
N ALA A 93 5.82 0.94 17.63
CA ALA A 93 6.20 0.27 18.89
C ALA A 93 7.09 1.16 19.78
N VAL A 94 7.98 1.99 19.17
CA VAL A 94 8.90 2.89 19.88
C VAL A 94 8.25 4.22 20.24
N TYR A 95 7.44 4.81 19.34
CA TYR A 95 6.92 6.17 19.50
C TYR A 95 5.47 6.24 19.92
N ASP A 96 4.69 5.20 19.61
CA ASP A 96 3.23 5.29 19.56
C ASP A 96 2.79 6.36 18.54
N VAL A 97 1.49 6.66 18.46
CA VAL A 97 0.92 7.68 17.57
C VAL A 97 -0.02 8.60 18.34
N LEU A 98 -0.16 9.86 17.92
CA LEU A 98 -1.13 10.76 18.56
C LEU A 98 -2.57 10.30 18.32
N MET A 99 -2.88 9.89 17.10
CA MET A 99 -4.17 9.34 16.69
C MET A 99 -3.97 7.92 16.14
N ARG A 100 -4.98 7.06 16.16
CA ARG A 100 -5.00 5.79 15.44
C ARG A 100 -6.21 5.68 14.53
N TYR A 101 -6.10 4.92 13.48
CA TYR A 101 -7.28 4.52 12.72
C TYR A 101 -7.86 3.24 13.33
N ASP A 102 -9.13 3.28 13.71
CA ASP A 102 -9.88 2.10 14.13
C ASP A 102 -10.45 1.43 12.87
N THR A 103 -9.89 0.29 12.49
CA THR A 103 -10.25 -0.41 11.24
C THR A 103 -11.67 -0.98 11.29
N ALA A 104 -12.16 -1.35 12.47
CA ALA A 104 -13.53 -1.82 12.66
C ALA A 104 -14.55 -0.68 12.63
N ALA A 105 -14.26 0.42 13.35
CA ALA A 105 -15.11 1.61 13.38
C ALA A 105 -14.96 2.51 12.14
N LYS A 106 -13.91 2.27 11.33
CA LYS A 106 -13.56 3.04 10.11
C LYS A 106 -13.42 4.55 10.38
N LYS A 107 -12.77 4.91 11.47
CA LYS A 107 -12.55 6.30 11.90
C LYS A 107 -11.22 6.47 12.64
N TYR A 108 -10.72 7.71 12.64
CA TYR A 108 -9.58 8.07 13.47
C TYR A 108 -10.04 8.34 14.91
N GLU A 109 -9.30 7.79 15.86
CA GLU A 109 -9.55 7.92 17.29
C GLU A 109 -8.31 8.42 18.04
N PRO A 110 -8.49 9.15 19.15
CA PRO A 110 -7.38 9.55 20.01
C PRO A 110 -6.63 8.33 20.57
N TRP A 111 -5.27 8.42 20.57
CA TRP A 111 -4.41 7.40 21.16
C TRP A 111 -3.48 7.98 22.21
N LEU A 112 -2.30 8.55 21.88
CA LEU A 112 -1.54 9.41 22.81
C LEU A 112 -2.28 10.71 23.10
N ALA A 113 -3.04 11.23 22.15
CA ALA A 113 -3.99 12.29 22.39
C ALA A 113 -5.14 11.81 23.31
N GLU A 114 -5.66 12.72 24.13
CA GLU A 114 -6.92 12.53 24.84
C GLU A 114 -8.11 12.88 23.95
N SER A 115 -7.97 13.95 23.16
CA SER A 115 -8.98 14.38 22.19
C SER A 115 -8.37 15.17 21.05
N LEU A 116 -9.10 15.23 19.93
CA LEU A 116 -8.82 16.10 18.80
C LEU A 116 -10.12 16.72 18.31
N HIS A 117 -10.25 18.03 18.40
CA HIS A 117 -11.45 18.78 18.04
C HIS A 117 -11.23 19.62 16.79
N ARG A 118 -12.19 19.56 15.88
CA ARG A 118 -12.19 20.27 14.61
C ARG A 118 -13.11 21.47 14.68
N SER A 119 -12.67 22.63 14.14
CA SER A 119 -13.56 23.76 13.84
C SER A 119 -14.56 23.41 12.73
N ASP A 120 -15.67 24.15 12.63
CA ASP A 120 -16.72 23.91 11.64
C ASP A 120 -16.19 23.98 10.19
N ASP A 121 -15.25 24.86 9.94
CA ASP A 121 -14.60 25.04 8.63
C ASP A 121 -13.45 24.05 8.37
N ALA A 122 -13.15 23.16 9.32
CA ALA A 122 -12.06 22.18 9.29
C ALA A 122 -10.67 22.77 9.02
N ARG A 123 -10.45 24.04 9.40
CA ARG A 123 -9.15 24.74 9.24
C ARG A 123 -8.41 24.88 10.57
N THR A 124 -9.08 24.67 11.68
CA THR A 124 -8.46 24.66 13.00
C THR A 124 -8.71 23.33 13.68
N TRP A 125 -7.65 22.74 14.22
CA TRP A 125 -7.70 21.52 14.98
C TRP A 125 -7.04 21.72 16.33
N THR A 126 -7.76 21.39 17.40
CA THR A 126 -7.28 21.50 18.78
C THR A 126 -7.05 20.11 19.34
N LEU A 127 -5.78 19.77 19.54
CA LEU A 127 -5.31 18.53 20.14
C LEU A 127 -5.14 18.72 21.65
N ARG A 128 -5.69 17.81 22.45
CA ARG A 128 -5.38 17.68 23.88
C ARG A 128 -4.59 16.41 24.12
N LEU A 129 -3.54 16.52 24.90
CA LEU A 129 -2.70 15.41 25.30
C LEU A 129 -3.19 14.78 26.60
N ARG A 130 -2.94 13.49 26.77
CA ARG A 130 -3.14 12.79 28.04
C ARG A 130 -2.15 13.29 29.07
N HIS A 131 -2.63 13.48 30.28
CA HIS A 131 -1.77 13.87 31.39
C HIS A 131 -0.84 12.72 31.82
N GLY A 132 0.39 13.06 32.21
CA GLY A 132 1.34 12.15 32.84
C GLY A 132 2.03 11.18 31.88
N VAL A 133 1.83 11.30 30.55
CA VAL A 133 2.61 10.54 29.56
C VAL A 133 4.06 10.97 29.58
N LYS A 134 4.97 9.99 29.56
CA LYS A 134 6.41 10.23 29.55
C LYS A 134 7.07 9.49 28.40
N PHE A 135 8.09 10.07 27.87
CA PHE A 135 9.03 9.37 26.99
C PHE A 135 9.79 8.28 27.74
N SER A 136 10.43 7.39 27.02
CA SER A 136 11.20 6.27 27.57
C SER A 136 12.41 6.70 28.41
N ASP A 137 12.91 7.92 28.21
CA ASP A 137 13.96 8.54 29.04
C ASP A 137 13.43 9.18 30.34
N GLY A 138 12.09 9.21 30.51
CA GLY A 138 11.42 9.75 31.68
C GLY A 138 11.02 11.21 31.58
N THR A 139 11.38 11.93 30.53
CA THR A 139 10.93 13.31 30.28
C THR A 139 9.45 13.35 29.92
N PRO A 140 8.72 14.44 30.24
CA PRO A 140 7.29 14.53 29.92
C PRO A 140 7.05 14.67 28.41
N LEU A 141 5.94 14.06 27.93
CA LEU A 141 5.41 14.33 26.62
C LEU A 141 4.36 15.43 26.78
N ASP A 142 4.75 16.67 26.51
CA ASP A 142 3.91 17.86 26.59
C ASP A 142 3.66 18.50 25.21
N ALA A 143 2.88 19.57 25.17
CA ALA A 143 2.55 20.26 23.93
C ALA A 143 3.78 20.85 23.22
N ASN A 144 4.80 21.30 23.95
CA ASN A 144 6.05 21.80 23.36
C ASN A 144 6.86 20.65 22.71
N ALA A 145 6.87 19.47 23.33
CA ALA A 145 7.50 18.29 22.74
C ALA A 145 6.80 17.87 21.43
N VAL A 146 5.47 17.99 21.38
CA VAL A 146 4.71 17.71 20.14
C VAL A 146 5.06 18.70 19.03
N THR A 147 4.99 20.01 19.31
CA THR A 147 5.31 21.03 18.29
C THR A 147 6.76 20.90 17.84
N GLY A 148 7.71 20.78 18.76
CA GLY A 148 9.13 20.62 18.43
C GLY A 148 9.43 19.34 17.64
N SER A 149 8.75 18.23 17.93
CA SER A 149 8.91 16.99 17.16
C SER A 149 8.40 17.12 15.72
N ILE A 150 7.24 17.76 15.51
CA ILE A 150 6.66 17.97 14.17
C ILE A 150 7.51 18.98 13.37
N GLU A 151 8.02 20.04 14.00
CA GLU A 151 8.95 20.98 13.39
C GLU A 151 10.25 20.27 12.97
N TRP A 152 10.85 19.51 13.87
CA TRP A 152 12.02 18.69 13.59
C TRP A 152 11.78 17.70 12.43
N TYR A 153 10.60 17.06 12.40
CA TYR A 153 10.22 16.15 11.30
C TYR A 153 10.21 16.88 9.95
N GLN A 154 9.65 18.10 9.91
CA GLN A 154 9.59 18.91 8.68
C GLN A 154 10.98 19.41 8.25
N GLU A 155 11.79 19.88 9.18
CA GLU A 155 13.17 20.34 8.93
C GLU A 155 14.04 19.22 8.35
N ASN A 156 13.82 17.98 8.80
CA ASN A 156 14.50 16.78 8.31
C ASN A 156 13.83 16.16 7.09
N LYS A 157 12.87 16.88 6.46
CA LYS A 157 12.20 16.48 5.21
C LYS A 157 11.56 15.09 5.29
N GLY A 158 10.92 14.79 6.43
CA GLY A 158 10.12 13.58 6.56
C GLY A 158 9.14 13.45 5.39
N ALA A 159 8.80 12.24 5.02
CA ALA A 159 8.09 11.92 3.78
C ALA A 159 6.78 12.72 3.58
N ASP A 160 6.05 12.99 4.68
CA ASP A 160 4.77 13.72 4.65
C ASP A 160 4.96 15.24 4.70
N THR A 161 6.18 15.74 4.81
CA THR A 161 6.48 17.19 4.87
C THR A 161 5.98 17.90 3.61
N ALA A 162 6.10 17.29 2.44
CA ALA A 162 5.63 17.86 1.19
C ALA A 162 4.11 18.10 1.16
N LEU A 163 3.35 17.33 1.94
CA LEU A 163 1.91 17.51 2.10
C LEU A 163 1.58 18.41 3.30
N LEU A 164 2.24 18.21 4.43
CA LEU A 164 1.95 18.92 5.68
C LEU A 164 2.39 20.39 5.64
N ALA A 165 3.64 20.69 5.26
CA ALA A 165 4.21 22.03 5.34
C ALA A 165 3.46 23.10 4.50
N PRO A 166 3.01 22.85 3.25
CA PRO A 166 2.23 23.82 2.51
C PRO A 166 0.85 24.12 3.11
N ASN A 167 0.31 23.17 3.88
CA ASN A 167 -1.03 23.26 4.48
C ASN A 167 -1.02 23.77 5.91
N LEU A 168 0.05 23.56 6.68
CA LEU A 168 0.20 24.02 8.06
C LEU A 168 0.63 25.49 8.09
N VAL A 169 -0.30 26.38 8.46
CA VAL A 169 -0.03 27.84 8.57
C VAL A 169 0.61 28.16 9.91
N LYS A 170 0.10 27.53 10.98
CA LYS A 170 0.56 27.74 12.36
C LYS A 170 0.35 26.47 13.16
N MET A 171 1.27 26.20 14.08
CA MET A 171 1.16 25.19 15.11
C MET A 171 1.64 25.80 16.43
N GLU A 172 0.84 25.70 17.49
CA GLU A 172 1.07 26.45 18.72
C GLU A 172 0.71 25.60 19.94
N ALA A 173 1.63 25.47 20.88
CA ALA A 173 1.34 25.01 22.22
C ALA A 173 0.71 26.15 23.01
N THR A 174 -0.58 26.05 23.34
CA THR A 174 -1.30 27.10 24.09
C THR A 174 -1.22 26.91 25.59
N ASP A 175 -0.97 25.69 26.03
CA ASP A 175 -0.63 25.29 27.40
C ASP A 175 0.14 23.96 27.34
N ASP A 176 0.53 23.39 28.49
CA ASP A 176 1.35 22.17 28.57
C ASP A 176 0.70 20.94 27.90
N SER A 177 -0.63 20.95 27.70
CA SER A 177 -1.39 19.82 27.20
C SER A 177 -2.12 20.07 25.88
N THR A 178 -2.11 21.30 25.36
CA THR A 178 -2.95 21.71 24.23
C THR A 178 -2.11 22.23 23.07
N VAL A 179 -2.30 21.62 21.89
CA VAL A 179 -1.69 22.08 20.63
C VAL A 179 -2.81 22.48 19.66
N VAL A 180 -2.69 23.68 19.08
CA VAL A 180 -3.61 24.19 18.06
C VAL A 180 -2.91 24.23 16.70
N PHE A 181 -3.51 23.54 15.74
CA PHE A 181 -3.08 23.55 14.35
C PHE A 181 -4.00 24.44 13.53
N THR A 182 -3.43 25.41 12.82
CA THR A 182 -4.14 26.25 11.84
C THR A 182 -3.73 25.87 10.43
N LEU A 183 -4.70 25.49 9.62
CA LEU A 183 -4.49 24.99 8.27
C LEU A 183 -4.88 26.02 7.21
N ARG A 184 -4.20 26.02 6.08
CA ARG A 184 -4.48 26.89 4.93
C ARG A 184 -5.84 26.59 4.30
N ASN A 185 -6.11 25.30 4.09
CA ASN A 185 -7.35 24.79 3.52
C ASN A 185 -8.09 23.93 4.54
N ALA A 186 -9.40 23.76 4.37
CA ALA A 186 -10.14 22.75 5.09
C ALA A 186 -9.49 21.36 4.85
N TRP A 187 -9.25 20.61 5.94
CA TRP A 187 -8.68 19.27 5.84
C TRP A 187 -9.45 18.31 6.75
N ALA A 188 -10.42 17.62 6.16
CA ALA A 188 -11.34 16.76 6.91
C ALA A 188 -10.64 15.51 7.50
N THR A 189 -9.64 14.97 6.80
CA THR A 189 -8.85 13.80 7.20
C THR A 189 -7.51 14.17 7.86
N PHE A 190 -7.34 15.39 8.38
CA PHE A 190 -6.12 15.80 9.09
C PHE A 190 -5.68 14.83 10.20
N PRO A 191 -6.61 14.16 10.94
CA PRO A 191 -6.22 13.12 11.92
C PRO A 191 -5.33 12.02 11.35
N ALA A 192 -5.39 11.74 10.04
CA ALA A 192 -4.51 10.78 9.37
C ALA A 192 -3.03 11.16 9.51
N MET A 193 -2.69 12.44 9.38
CA MET A 193 -1.32 12.93 9.59
C MET A 193 -0.80 12.65 11.00
N LEU A 194 -1.69 12.69 11.98
CA LEU A 194 -1.37 12.43 13.39
C LEU A 194 -1.40 10.93 13.75
N ALA A 195 -1.83 10.09 12.83
CA ALA A 195 -1.81 8.63 12.93
C ALA A 195 -0.59 8.01 12.21
N GLN A 196 0.22 8.82 11.55
CA GLN A 196 1.41 8.42 10.79
C GLN A 196 2.66 9.09 11.36
N ALA A 197 3.77 9.12 10.61
CA ALA A 197 5.06 9.62 11.06
C ALA A 197 5.02 11.00 11.73
N PRO A 198 4.27 12.02 11.26
CA PRO A 198 4.16 13.30 11.98
C PRO A 198 3.55 13.19 13.37
N GLY A 199 2.72 12.16 13.61
CA GLY A 199 2.11 11.88 14.92
C GLY A 199 2.94 10.96 15.82
N MET A 200 4.07 10.48 15.37
CA MET A 200 5.05 9.70 16.14
C MET A 200 6.01 10.67 16.85
N ILE A 201 5.70 11.05 18.07
CA ILE A 201 6.40 12.14 18.76
C ILE A 201 7.75 11.67 19.30
N VAL A 202 8.78 12.36 18.84
CA VAL A 202 10.18 12.13 19.18
C VAL A 202 10.59 13.04 20.34
N ALA A 203 11.20 12.48 21.38
CA ALA A 203 11.68 13.27 22.52
C ALA A 203 12.76 14.27 22.09
N PRO A 204 12.80 15.51 22.63
CA PRO A 204 13.84 16.48 22.31
C PRO A 204 15.27 15.94 22.49
N ALA A 205 15.50 15.10 23.49
CA ALA A 205 16.80 14.46 23.73
C ALA A 205 17.24 13.49 22.62
N ALA A 206 16.32 13.05 21.77
CA ALA A 206 16.61 12.11 20.67
C ALA A 206 17.41 12.77 19.54
N TYR A 207 17.19 14.05 19.29
CA TYR A 207 17.81 14.84 18.21
C TYR A 207 18.68 16.02 18.70
N ALA A 208 18.82 16.19 20.03
CA ALA A 208 19.68 17.22 20.59
C ALA A 208 21.18 16.96 20.35
N GLN A 209 21.55 15.74 19.96
CA GLN A 209 22.92 15.33 19.69
C GLN A 209 23.14 15.02 18.22
N LYS A 210 24.40 14.98 17.77
CA LYS A 210 24.76 14.65 16.38
C LYS A 210 24.24 13.28 15.91
N THR A 211 24.17 12.31 16.82
CA THR A 211 23.65 10.96 16.52
C THR A 211 22.23 10.85 17.06
N PHE A 212 21.28 10.58 16.15
CA PHE A 212 19.88 10.34 16.50
C PHE A 212 19.72 9.13 17.42
N ARG A 213 18.90 9.26 18.46
CA ARG A 213 18.56 8.21 19.41
C ARG A 213 17.04 7.98 19.40
N PRO A 214 16.53 6.75 19.20
CA PRO A 214 15.10 6.51 19.15
C PRO A 214 14.48 6.56 20.55
N ILE A 215 14.06 7.74 20.98
CA ILE A 215 13.42 7.99 22.28
C ILE A 215 11.98 8.43 22.00
N GLY A 216 11.02 7.57 22.30
CA GLY A 216 9.59 7.78 22.11
C GLY A 216 8.77 7.44 23.34
N ALA A 217 7.45 7.58 23.26
CA ALA A 217 6.49 7.24 24.32
C ALA A 217 5.81 5.88 24.11
N GLY A 218 6.32 5.06 23.18
CA GLY A 218 5.75 3.78 22.83
C GLY A 218 5.95 2.68 23.85
N ALA A 219 5.33 1.56 23.58
CA ALA A 219 5.30 0.40 24.46
C ALA A 219 6.64 -0.36 24.52
N PHE A 220 7.56 -0.09 23.58
CA PHE A 220 8.84 -0.78 23.51
C PHE A 220 10.00 0.21 23.26
N ILE A 221 11.21 -0.23 23.59
CA ILE A 221 12.45 0.56 23.52
C ILE A 221 13.48 -0.26 22.74
N LEU A 222 14.25 0.38 21.85
CA LEU A 222 15.32 -0.30 21.12
C LEU A 222 16.32 -0.93 22.12
N ASP A 223 16.53 -2.24 21.97
CA ASP A 223 17.52 -3.00 22.71
C ASP A 223 18.70 -3.42 21.81
N LYS A 224 18.40 -4.02 20.65
CA LYS A 224 19.41 -4.47 19.67
C LYS A 224 18.95 -4.15 18.26
N TYR A 225 19.89 -3.73 17.43
CA TYR A 225 19.68 -3.62 15.99
C TYR A 225 20.90 -4.16 15.24
N ALA A 226 20.67 -5.25 14.50
CA ALA A 226 21.64 -5.85 13.60
C ALA A 226 21.08 -5.72 12.18
N PRO A 227 21.58 -4.78 11.35
CA PRO A 227 21.07 -4.52 10.00
C PRO A 227 21.01 -5.77 9.16
N GLN A 228 19.90 -5.95 8.43
CA GLN A 228 19.59 -7.09 7.57
C GLN A 228 19.41 -8.45 8.31
N GLU A 229 19.56 -8.49 9.61
CA GLU A 229 19.39 -9.70 10.43
C GLU A 229 18.15 -9.59 11.31
N GLU A 230 18.19 -8.71 12.34
CA GLU A 230 17.08 -8.58 13.29
C GLU A 230 17.10 -7.23 14.02
N MET A 231 15.93 -6.85 14.51
CA MET A 231 15.76 -5.77 15.48
C MET A 231 15.02 -6.32 16.71
N ILE A 232 15.53 -6.02 17.90
CA ILE A 232 14.89 -6.39 19.16
C ILE A 232 14.50 -5.12 19.91
N LEU A 233 13.22 -5.03 20.25
CA LEU A 233 12.67 -3.96 21.07
C LEU A 233 12.21 -4.59 22.39
N LYS A 234 12.74 -4.12 23.53
CA LYS A 234 12.32 -4.59 24.87
C LYS A 234 11.16 -3.77 25.42
N ALA A 235 10.37 -4.35 26.30
CA ALA A 235 9.22 -3.71 26.92
C ALA A 235 9.59 -2.41 27.67
N ASN A 236 8.82 -1.36 27.43
CA ASN A 236 8.85 -0.13 28.22
C ASN A 236 7.97 -0.30 29.46
N LYS A 237 8.58 -0.63 30.61
CA LYS A 237 7.86 -0.89 31.87
C LYS A 237 7.07 0.33 32.37
N LYS A 238 7.38 1.53 31.85
CA LYS A 238 6.71 2.78 32.21
C LYS A 238 5.74 3.25 31.13
N TYR A 239 5.29 2.34 30.25
CA TYR A 239 4.36 2.65 29.19
C TYR A 239 3.07 3.23 29.75
N TRP A 240 2.54 4.28 29.16
CA TRP A 240 1.40 5.04 29.66
C TRP A 240 0.09 4.24 29.77
N LYS A 241 -0.10 3.16 28.94
CA LYS A 241 -1.25 2.24 29.06
C LYS A 241 -0.99 1.05 30.00
N GLY A 242 0.05 1.12 30.80
CA GLY A 242 0.53 0.05 31.68
C GLY A 242 1.58 -0.83 31.03
N GLU A 243 2.38 -1.50 31.84
CA GLU A 243 3.47 -2.34 31.38
C GLU A 243 2.99 -3.36 30.32
N PRO A 244 3.67 -3.48 29.16
CA PRO A 244 3.35 -4.48 28.15
C PRO A 244 3.31 -5.89 28.74
N TYR A 245 2.50 -6.77 28.15
CA TYR A 245 2.51 -8.17 28.57
C TYR A 245 3.73 -8.92 28.04
N LEU A 246 4.20 -8.59 26.84
CA LEU A 246 5.40 -9.15 26.23
C LEU A 246 6.68 -8.57 26.85
N ASP A 247 7.73 -9.37 26.95
CA ASP A 247 9.07 -8.89 27.32
C ASP A 247 9.75 -8.15 26.18
N ALA A 248 9.53 -8.61 24.92
CA ALA A 248 10.16 -8.03 23.75
C ALA A 248 9.35 -8.26 22.46
N LEU A 249 9.67 -7.46 21.44
CA LEU A 249 9.34 -7.70 20.03
C LEU A 249 10.65 -7.99 19.29
N ARG A 250 10.64 -9.01 18.41
CA ARG A 250 11.74 -9.31 17.50
C ARG A 250 11.25 -9.16 16.07
N PHE A 251 11.87 -8.28 15.29
CA PHE A 251 11.60 -8.09 13.87
C PHE A 251 12.66 -8.76 13.02
N THR A 252 12.24 -9.45 11.97
CA THR A 252 13.09 -10.01 10.91
C THR A 252 12.47 -9.72 9.55
N TRP A 253 13.23 -9.83 8.46
CA TRP A 253 12.78 -9.40 7.11
C TRP A 253 13.03 -10.48 6.06
N PRO A 254 12.35 -11.63 6.12
CA PRO A 254 12.43 -12.64 5.08
C PRO A 254 11.96 -12.06 3.73
N GLN A 255 12.69 -12.36 2.65
CA GLN A 255 12.46 -11.76 1.33
C GLN A 255 11.22 -12.32 0.61
N SER A 256 10.73 -13.49 1.02
CA SER A 256 9.62 -14.18 0.35
C SER A 256 8.39 -14.21 1.25
N ASP A 257 7.25 -13.75 0.73
CA ASP A 257 5.96 -13.87 1.44
C ASP A 257 5.60 -15.35 1.69
N ARG A 258 5.97 -16.26 0.77
CA ARG A 258 5.78 -17.71 0.97
C ARG A 258 6.54 -18.20 2.20
N SER A 259 7.82 -17.86 2.33
CA SER A 259 8.61 -18.24 3.50
C SER A 259 8.07 -17.67 4.81
N LYS A 260 7.45 -16.48 4.75
CA LYS A 260 6.79 -15.88 5.93
C LYS A 260 5.54 -16.66 6.33
N LEU A 261 4.70 -17.06 5.35
CA LEU A 261 3.51 -17.85 5.59
C LEU A 261 3.89 -19.23 6.15
N ASP A 262 4.90 -19.89 5.57
CA ASP A 262 5.40 -21.18 6.06
C ASP A 262 5.88 -21.06 7.50
N ALA A 263 6.63 -19.99 7.85
CA ALA A 263 7.10 -19.74 9.21
C ALA A 263 5.97 -19.39 10.20
N LEU A 264 4.89 -18.77 9.73
CA LEU A 264 3.69 -18.56 10.54
C LEU A 264 2.96 -19.89 10.80
N ASN A 265 2.89 -20.76 9.79
CA ASN A 265 2.24 -22.07 9.87
C ASN A 265 2.98 -23.03 10.84
N ASP A 266 4.30 -23.02 10.85
CA ASP A 266 5.11 -23.86 11.74
C ASP A 266 5.34 -23.23 13.13
N GLY A 267 4.85 -21.99 13.36
CA GLY A 267 4.97 -21.27 14.63
C GLY A 267 6.37 -20.70 14.89
N THR A 268 7.24 -20.63 13.89
CA THR A 268 8.57 -20.00 13.99
C THR A 268 8.47 -18.48 14.10
N VAL A 269 7.40 -17.89 13.52
CA VAL A 269 7.02 -16.50 13.70
C VAL A 269 5.58 -16.40 14.22
N ASP A 270 5.31 -15.33 14.96
CA ASP A 270 4.00 -15.08 15.58
C ASP A 270 3.12 -14.16 14.72
N VAL A 271 3.72 -13.25 13.96
CA VAL A 271 3.06 -12.25 13.12
C VAL A 271 3.82 -12.13 11.81
N THR A 272 3.10 -11.90 10.72
CA THR A 272 3.72 -11.58 9.43
C THR A 272 2.89 -10.57 8.65
N TYR A 273 3.54 -9.77 7.78
CA TYR A 273 2.90 -8.93 6.79
C TYR A 273 3.24 -9.41 5.39
N MET A 274 2.21 -9.65 4.58
CA MET A 274 2.29 -10.21 3.23
C MET A 274 1.51 -9.37 2.23
N ARG A 275 1.97 -9.33 0.97
CA ARG A 275 1.36 -8.59 -0.13
C ARG A 275 1.24 -9.38 -1.43
N SER A 276 1.95 -10.49 -1.59
CA SER A 276 1.86 -11.33 -2.78
C SER A 276 0.46 -11.92 -2.89
N PRO A 277 -0.32 -11.62 -3.95
CA PRO A 277 -1.74 -11.96 -4.00
C PRO A 277 -2.05 -13.45 -3.85
N ASP A 278 -1.18 -14.32 -4.39
CA ASP A 278 -1.28 -15.78 -4.25
C ASP A 278 -1.07 -16.24 -2.81
N VAL A 279 -0.09 -15.67 -2.11
CA VAL A 279 0.23 -16.01 -0.72
C VAL A 279 -0.83 -15.46 0.24
N VAL A 280 -1.33 -14.23 -0.01
CA VAL A 280 -2.45 -13.65 0.75
C VAL A 280 -3.70 -14.52 0.61
N ASP A 281 -4.01 -14.98 -0.62
CA ASP A 281 -5.14 -15.86 -0.89
C ASP A 281 -5.02 -17.21 -0.12
N ASP A 282 -3.82 -17.78 -0.05
CA ASP A 282 -3.57 -19.01 0.70
C ASP A 282 -3.71 -18.78 2.21
N ALA A 283 -3.10 -17.72 2.76
CA ALA A 283 -3.19 -17.40 4.19
C ALA A 283 -4.64 -17.14 4.66
N VAL A 284 -5.44 -16.46 3.84
CA VAL A 284 -6.87 -16.26 4.10
C VAL A 284 -7.63 -17.58 4.09
N LYS A 285 -7.35 -18.49 3.14
CA LYS A 285 -7.97 -19.82 3.06
C LYS A 285 -7.58 -20.74 4.22
N GLU A 286 -6.35 -20.62 4.73
CA GLU A 286 -5.87 -21.35 5.89
C GLU A 286 -6.50 -20.84 7.20
N GLY A 287 -7.25 -19.71 7.13
CA GLY A 287 -8.03 -19.18 8.25
C GLY A 287 -7.17 -18.53 9.34
N HIS A 288 -6.01 -17.97 8.96
CA HIS A 288 -5.21 -17.16 9.88
C HIS A 288 -6.00 -15.91 10.31
N PRO A 289 -6.03 -15.59 11.62
CA PRO A 289 -6.55 -14.31 12.07
C PRO A 289 -5.61 -13.19 11.63
N GLY A 290 -6.19 -12.02 11.36
CA GLY A 290 -5.40 -10.88 10.93
C GLY A 290 -6.23 -9.70 10.45
N GLU A 291 -5.54 -8.69 9.93
CA GLU A 291 -6.14 -7.53 9.28
C GLU A 291 -5.80 -7.55 7.78
N LEU A 292 -6.84 -7.70 6.94
CA LEU A 292 -6.74 -7.63 5.49
C LEU A 292 -7.12 -6.23 5.02
N THR A 293 -6.15 -5.49 4.48
CA THR A 293 -6.33 -4.09 4.08
C THR A 293 -6.30 -3.96 2.56
N LEU A 294 -7.28 -3.22 2.01
CA LEU A 294 -7.38 -2.88 0.60
C LEU A 294 -6.77 -1.50 0.32
N THR A 295 -6.00 -1.40 -0.77
CA THR A 295 -5.58 -0.11 -1.32
C THR A 295 -5.81 -0.03 -2.82
N GLY A 296 -6.33 1.11 -3.26
CA GLY A 296 -6.48 1.45 -4.67
C GLY A 296 -5.15 1.82 -5.32
N LEU A 297 -5.08 1.82 -6.66
CA LEU A 297 -3.85 2.07 -7.42
C LEU A 297 -2.66 1.25 -6.91
N GLY A 298 -2.91 -0.01 -6.58
CA GLY A 298 -1.91 -0.90 -5.99
C GLY A 298 -0.92 -1.49 -7.01
N ASN A 299 -1.29 -1.45 -8.28
CA ASN A 299 -0.48 -1.92 -9.41
C ASN A 299 -0.75 -1.01 -10.61
N MET A 300 0.21 -0.17 -10.98
CA MET A 300 0.03 0.81 -12.05
C MET A 300 1.26 0.97 -12.92
N ILE A 301 1.06 1.48 -14.12
CA ILE A 301 2.12 1.98 -15.00
C ILE A 301 2.11 3.51 -14.91
N SER A 302 3.16 4.08 -14.35
CA SER A 302 3.43 5.51 -14.38
C SER A 302 3.83 5.93 -15.79
N ILE A 303 3.27 7.03 -16.28
CA ILE A 303 3.54 7.57 -17.61
C ILE A 303 4.25 8.91 -17.48
N ASN A 304 5.34 9.10 -18.19
CA ASN A 304 6.01 10.39 -18.27
C ASN A 304 5.31 11.26 -19.31
N THR A 305 4.59 12.26 -18.82
CA THR A 305 3.78 13.18 -19.66
C THR A 305 4.53 14.48 -20.01
N ARG A 306 5.82 14.58 -19.65
CA ARG A 306 6.63 15.77 -19.93
C ARG A 306 6.89 15.93 -21.42
N LYS A 307 7.12 17.19 -21.83
CA LYS A 307 7.45 17.54 -23.20
C LYS A 307 8.59 16.70 -23.77
N GLY A 308 8.40 16.18 -24.97
CA GLY A 308 9.36 15.33 -25.68
C GLY A 308 9.32 13.85 -25.29
N ARG A 309 8.45 13.44 -24.37
CA ARG A 309 8.21 12.03 -24.05
C ARG A 309 6.98 11.50 -24.79
N PRO A 310 6.92 10.20 -25.12
CA PRO A 310 5.76 9.61 -25.80
C PRO A 310 4.43 9.88 -25.07
N GLY A 311 4.45 9.88 -23.74
CA GLY A 311 3.28 10.16 -22.90
C GLY A 311 2.81 11.63 -22.90
N GLU A 312 3.48 12.56 -23.55
CA GLU A 312 2.97 13.92 -23.78
C GLU A 312 1.68 13.89 -24.60
N ASP A 313 1.62 13.02 -25.62
CA ASP A 313 0.45 12.84 -26.46
C ASP A 313 -0.64 12.03 -25.76
N LEU A 314 -1.82 12.62 -25.60
CA LEU A 314 -2.97 11.96 -24.98
C LEU A 314 -3.42 10.71 -25.75
N ARG A 315 -3.28 10.67 -27.07
CA ARG A 315 -3.62 9.51 -27.91
C ARG A 315 -2.74 8.32 -27.55
N VAL A 316 -1.43 8.55 -27.32
CA VAL A 316 -0.47 7.54 -26.89
C VAL A 316 -0.84 7.00 -25.50
N ARG A 317 -1.17 7.86 -24.54
CA ARG A 317 -1.61 7.43 -23.20
C ARG A 317 -2.90 6.59 -23.26
N ARG A 318 -3.89 7.04 -24.04
CA ARG A 318 -5.15 6.29 -24.21
C ARG A 318 -4.95 4.98 -24.93
N ALA A 319 -4.06 4.92 -25.94
CA ALA A 319 -3.72 3.67 -26.62
C ALA A 319 -3.11 2.66 -25.63
N MET A 320 -2.23 3.10 -24.72
CA MET A 320 -1.70 2.23 -23.67
C MET A 320 -2.79 1.72 -22.71
N ALA A 321 -3.70 2.60 -22.25
CA ALA A 321 -4.78 2.21 -21.34
C ALA A 321 -5.74 1.18 -21.98
N LEU A 322 -6.03 1.32 -23.28
CA LEU A 322 -6.88 0.39 -24.03
C LEU A 322 -6.18 -0.93 -24.37
N ALA A 323 -4.84 -0.97 -24.38
CA ALA A 323 -4.05 -2.15 -24.71
C ALA A 323 -3.64 -2.99 -23.50
N LEU A 324 -3.48 -2.35 -22.33
CA LEU A 324 -2.97 -3.00 -21.12
C LEU A 324 -4.13 -3.63 -20.33
N ASP A 325 -4.30 -4.94 -20.50
CA ASP A 325 -5.35 -5.74 -19.85
C ASP A 325 -4.93 -6.11 -18.40
N PRO A 326 -5.64 -5.59 -17.36
CA PRO A 326 -5.35 -5.90 -15.97
C PRO A 326 -5.51 -7.39 -15.62
N ALA A 327 -6.48 -8.07 -16.25
CA ALA A 327 -6.72 -9.49 -15.99
C ALA A 327 -5.57 -10.35 -16.52
N LEU A 328 -5.06 -10.03 -17.71
CA LEU A 328 -3.91 -10.73 -18.29
C LEU A 328 -2.61 -10.45 -17.51
N ASP A 329 -2.39 -9.21 -17.03
CA ASP A 329 -1.26 -8.88 -16.14
C ASP A 329 -1.30 -9.73 -14.87
N THR A 330 -2.48 -9.82 -14.24
CA THR A 330 -2.69 -10.58 -13.00
C THR A 330 -2.56 -12.10 -13.23
N GLU A 331 -3.10 -12.62 -14.33
CA GLU A 331 -2.98 -14.03 -14.69
C GLU A 331 -1.52 -14.46 -14.84
N ARG A 332 -0.72 -13.66 -15.52
CA ARG A 332 0.69 -13.99 -15.80
C ARG A 332 1.63 -13.72 -14.63
N ALA A 333 1.35 -12.71 -13.81
CA ALA A 333 2.19 -12.36 -12.68
C ALA A 333 1.83 -13.12 -11.39
N TYR A 334 0.55 -13.47 -11.21
CA TYR A 334 0.01 -13.98 -9.94
C TYR A 334 -0.99 -15.12 -10.13
N HIS A 335 -0.94 -15.85 -11.25
CA HIS A 335 -1.80 -17.00 -11.53
C HIS A 335 -3.30 -16.69 -11.36
N GLY A 336 -3.72 -15.51 -11.81
CA GLY A 336 -5.10 -15.03 -11.70
C GLY A 336 -5.53 -14.60 -10.30
N LYS A 337 -4.60 -14.53 -9.34
CA LYS A 337 -4.87 -14.05 -7.98
C LYS A 337 -4.68 -12.53 -7.90
N GLY A 338 -5.46 -11.88 -7.04
CA GLY A 338 -5.41 -10.43 -6.85
C GLY A 338 -6.67 -9.70 -7.32
N LEU A 339 -6.57 -8.39 -7.47
CA LEU A 339 -7.68 -7.47 -7.72
C LEU A 339 -7.40 -6.65 -9.00
N PRO A 340 -7.50 -7.27 -10.20
CA PRO A 340 -7.30 -6.56 -11.45
C PRO A 340 -8.40 -5.55 -11.72
N GLY A 341 -8.05 -4.38 -12.27
CA GLY A 341 -9.03 -3.35 -12.65
C GLY A 341 -8.35 -2.03 -13.04
N GLN A 342 -9.10 -1.18 -13.73
CA GLN A 342 -8.63 0.13 -14.15
C GLN A 342 -9.16 1.27 -13.25
N GLU A 343 -10.09 0.95 -12.35
CA GLU A 343 -10.66 1.90 -11.39
C GLU A 343 -9.65 2.25 -10.30
N ILE A 344 -9.67 3.49 -9.81
CA ILE A 344 -8.84 3.90 -8.66
C ILE A 344 -9.14 3.01 -7.45
N PHE A 345 -10.42 2.77 -7.17
CA PHE A 345 -10.88 1.86 -6.14
C PHE A 345 -11.68 0.72 -6.78
N PRO A 346 -11.33 -0.55 -6.52
CA PRO A 346 -12.01 -1.70 -7.11
C PRO A 346 -13.44 -1.87 -6.57
N PRO A 347 -14.25 -2.75 -7.19
CA PRO A 347 -15.64 -3.00 -6.77
C PRO A 347 -15.81 -3.42 -5.30
N GLU A 348 -14.79 -4.02 -4.69
CA GLU A 348 -14.76 -4.43 -3.30
C GLU A 348 -14.63 -3.26 -2.32
N SER A 349 -14.17 -2.11 -2.81
CA SER A 349 -13.97 -0.91 -2.00
C SER A 349 -15.30 -0.21 -1.68
N ARG A 350 -15.42 0.28 -0.43
CA ARG A 350 -16.51 1.20 -0.05
C ARG A 350 -16.44 2.56 -0.76
N LEU A 351 -15.30 2.88 -1.37
CA LEU A 351 -15.06 4.10 -2.16
C LEU A 351 -15.11 3.83 -3.67
N HIS A 352 -15.59 2.64 -4.08
CA HIS A 352 -15.76 2.32 -5.50
C HIS A 352 -16.62 3.35 -6.21
N SER A 353 -16.14 3.83 -7.34
CA SER A 353 -16.87 4.78 -8.21
C SER A 353 -17.78 4.01 -9.17
N GLY A 354 -18.99 4.51 -9.39
CA GLY A 354 -19.87 4.02 -10.46
C GLY A 354 -19.43 4.42 -11.86
N VAL A 355 -18.35 5.19 -12.00
CA VAL A 355 -17.82 5.64 -13.29
C VAL A 355 -17.17 4.48 -14.02
N LYS A 356 -17.65 4.22 -15.25
CA LYS A 356 -17.12 3.14 -16.09
C LYS A 356 -15.65 3.38 -16.43
N PRO A 357 -14.75 2.39 -16.26
CA PRO A 357 -13.33 2.53 -16.62
C PRO A 357 -13.14 2.67 -18.15
N VAL A 358 -11.92 3.00 -18.56
CA VAL A 358 -11.54 3.12 -19.99
C VAL A 358 -11.89 1.85 -20.78
N GLY A 359 -11.66 0.68 -20.16
CA GLY A 359 -11.88 -0.63 -20.77
C GLY A 359 -10.70 -1.06 -21.65
N ILE A 360 -10.86 -2.25 -22.26
CA ILE A 360 -9.86 -2.82 -23.17
C ILE A 360 -10.45 -2.84 -24.58
N ASP A 361 -9.76 -2.18 -25.52
CA ASP A 361 -10.13 -2.13 -26.93
C ASP A 361 -8.85 -2.01 -27.77
N LEU A 362 -8.37 -3.15 -28.24
CA LEU A 362 -7.12 -3.23 -29.01
C LEU A 362 -7.23 -2.53 -30.37
N GLU A 363 -8.39 -2.54 -31.02
CA GLU A 363 -8.55 -1.89 -32.33
C GLU A 363 -8.57 -0.38 -32.18
N GLN A 364 -9.23 0.14 -31.16
CA GLN A 364 -9.17 1.57 -30.86
C GLN A 364 -7.76 2.00 -30.43
N ALA A 365 -7.03 1.15 -29.66
CA ALA A 365 -5.63 1.40 -29.31
C ALA A 365 -4.75 1.55 -30.54
N LYS A 366 -4.83 0.63 -31.50
CA LYS A 366 -4.12 0.68 -32.78
C LYS A 366 -4.45 1.94 -33.58
N LYS A 367 -5.73 2.31 -33.63
CA LYS A 367 -6.17 3.52 -34.34
C LYS A 367 -5.55 4.78 -33.74
N LEU A 368 -5.60 4.95 -32.42
CA LEU A 368 -5.02 6.10 -31.73
C LEU A 368 -3.50 6.18 -31.92
N LEU A 369 -2.81 5.03 -31.87
CA LEU A 369 -1.38 4.95 -32.11
C LEU A 369 -1.04 5.36 -33.55
N ALA A 370 -1.77 4.84 -34.54
CA ALA A 370 -1.58 5.20 -35.94
C ALA A 370 -1.87 6.70 -36.23
N GLU A 371 -2.80 7.32 -35.50
CA GLU A 371 -3.04 8.77 -35.55
C GLU A 371 -1.84 9.55 -34.99
N ALA A 372 -1.25 9.11 -33.88
CA ALA A 372 -0.05 9.72 -33.31
C ALA A 372 1.18 9.56 -34.24
N GLU A 373 1.31 8.40 -34.90
CA GLU A 373 2.40 8.12 -35.86
C GLU A 373 2.31 9.04 -37.09
N LYS A 374 1.12 9.37 -37.58
CA LYS A 374 0.94 10.33 -38.69
C LYS A 374 1.46 11.73 -38.33
N ASP A 375 1.43 12.08 -37.04
CA ASP A 375 1.91 13.37 -36.53
C ASP A 375 3.38 13.32 -36.05
N GLY A 376 4.11 12.21 -36.37
CA GLY A 376 5.56 12.09 -36.19
C GLY A 376 6.02 11.25 -35.00
N TYR A 377 5.12 10.61 -34.26
CA TYR A 377 5.53 9.63 -33.26
C TYR A 377 6.06 8.37 -33.96
N ASP A 378 7.21 7.85 -33.55
CA ASP A 378 7.82 6.66 -34.20
C ASP A 378 7.32 5.30 -33.68
N GLY A 379 6.37 5.31 -32.75
CA GLY A 379 5.80 4.14 -32.11
C GLY A 379 6.67 3.52 -31.00
N THR A 380 7.86 4.10 -30.72
CA THR A 380 8.80 3.55 -29.74
C THR A 380 8.48 4.02 -28.32
N ILE A 381 8.47 3.08 -27.35
CA ILE A 381 8.31 3.39 -25.92
C ILE A 381 9.28 2.54 -25.08
N THR A 382 9.91 3.14 -24.08
CA THR A 382 10.79 2.46 -23.14
C THR A 382 10.05 2.16 -21.85
N TYR A 383 9.99 0.87 -21.50
CA TYR A 383 9.38 0.40 -20.24
C TYR A 383 10.47 0.03 -19.24
N MET A 384 10.46 0.73 -18.10
CA MET A 384 11.40 0.51 -16.99
C MET A 384 10.76 -0.34 -15.89
N ASP A 385 11.48 -1.40 -15.44
CA ASP A 385 11.09 -2.25 -14.32
C ASP A 385 12.32 -2.83 -13.61
N GLY A 386 12.11 -3.69 -12.60
CA GLY A 386 13.16 -4.41 -11.88
C GLY A 386 13.67 -5.64 -12.61
N THR A 387 14.66 -6.28 -11.99
CA THR A 387 15.28 -7.52 -12.50
C THR A 387 14.89 -8.77 -11.72
N ASP A 388 14.12 -8.64 -10.64
CA ASP A 388 13.60 -9.80 -9.90
C ASP A 388 12.62 -10.61 -10.77
N PRO A 389 12.34 -11.88 -10.43
CA PRO A 389 11.52 -12.76 -11.27
C PRO A 389 10.12 -12.23 -11.56
N VAL A 390 9.47 -11.61 -10.57
CA VAL A 390 8.11 -11.05 -10.72
C VAL A 390 8.13 -9.82 -11.64
N SER A 391 9.07 -8.91 -11.43
CA SER A 391 9.27 -7.73 -12.30
C SER A 391 9.55 -8.14 -13.74
N ARG A 392 10.40 -9.14 -13.97
CA ARG A 392 10.67 -9.67 -15.31
C ARG A 392 9.42 -10.25 -15.97
N SER A 393 8.64 -11.04 -15.24
CA SER A 393 7.39 -11.62 -15.76
C SER A 393 6.42 -10.51 -16.18
N LYS A 394 6.23 -9.51 -15.33
CA LYS A 394 5.40 -8.32 -15.63
C LYS A 394 5.92 -7.54 -16.84
N ALA A 395 7.26 -7.36 -16.94
CA ALA A 395 7.86 -6.64 -18.06
C ALA A 395 7.58 -7.33 -19.40
N VAL A 396 7.70 -8.65 -19.45
CA VAL A 396 7.41 -9.45 -20.66
C VAL A 396 5.94 -9.33 -21.06
N VAL A 397 5.02 -9.44 -20.10
CA VAL A 397 3.57 -9.34 -20.35
C VAL A 397 3.19 -7.94 -20.81
N THR A 398 3.66 -6.89 -20.11
CA THR A 398 3.39 -5.49 -20.48
C THR A 398 3.92 -5.20 -21.90
N LYS A 399 5.15 -5.64 -22.20
CA LYS A 399 5.72 -5.54 -23.55
C LYS A 399 4.82 -6.21 -24.58
N ALA A 400 4.43 -7.47 -24.37
CA ALA A 400 3.62 -8.21 -25.32
C ALA A 400 2.24 -7.55 -25.57
N MET A 401 1.58 -7.02 -24.52
CA MET A 401 0.31 -6.30 -24.65
C MET A 401 0.45 -5.03 -25.48
N LEU A 402 1.47 -4.23 -25.23
CA LEU A 402 1.72 -3.00 -25.97
C LEU A 402 2.15 -3.28 -27.43
N GLU A 403 2.97 -4.30 -27.67
CA GLU A 403 3.37 -4.68 -29.04
C GLU A 403 2.19 -5.18 -29.88
N ARG A 404 1.19 -5.84 -29.27
CA ARG A 404 -0.05 -6.20 -29.96
C ARG A 404 -0.85 -4.98 -30.43
N ALA A 405 -0.71 -3.85 -29.74
CA ALA A 405 -1.32 -2.58 -30.15
C ALA A 405 -0.49 -1.81 -31.19
N GLY A 406 0.74 -2.29 -31.51
CA GLY A 406 1.62 -1.68 -32.50
C GLY A 406 2.80 -0.91 -31.96
N PHE A 407 2.93 -0.78 -30.63
CA PHE A 407 4.12 -0.13 -30.03
C PHE A 407 5.40 -0.93 -30.27
N LYS A 408 6.53 -0.23 -30.37
CA LYS A 408 7.88 -0.79 -30.38
C LYS A 408 8.47 -0.67 -28.97
N VAL A 409 8.37 -1.72 -28.16
CA VAL A 409 8.69 -1.64 -26.73
C VAL A 409 10.14 -2.04 -26.47
N LYS A 410 10.90 -1.12 -25.87
CA LYS A 410 12.23 -1.35 -25.31
C LYS A 410 12.12 -1.59 -23.80
N LEU A 411 12.78 -2.64 -23.30
CA LEU A 411 12.84 -2.91 -21.85
C LEU A 411 14.12 -2.27 -21.27
N ASP A 412 13.95 -1.48 -20.20
CA ASP A 412 15.01 -0.96 -19.35
C ASP A 412 14.90 -1.63 -17.97
N LEU A 413 15.59 -2.76 -17.79
CA LEU A 413 15.56 -3.52 -16.54
C LEU A 413 16.68 -3.05 -15.62
N VAL A 414 16.31 -2.30 -14.57
CA VAL A 414 17.23 -1.67 -13.63
C VAL A 414 17.31 -2.49 -12.33
N PRO A 415 18.48 -3.08 -11.99
CA PRO A 415 18.64 -3.97 -10.84
C PRO A 415 18.44 -3.27 -9.49
N SER A 416 18.98 -2.06 -9.36
CA SER A 416 18.97 -1.30 -8.12
C SER A 416 17.65 -0.54 -7.94
N ILE A 417 17.01 -0.73 -6.78
CA ILE A 417 15.82 0.06 -6.39
C ILE A 417 16.19 1.54 -6.30
N ALA A 418 17.38 1.88 -5.76
CA ALA A 418 17.85 3.25 -5.65
C ALA A 418 17.98 3.92 -7.01
N ASP A 419 18.53 3.21 -8.02
CA ASP A 419 18.69 3.74 -9.37
C ASP A 419 17.32 3.91 -10.05
N ARG A 420 16.38 2.98 -9.85
CA ARG A 420 15.00 3.15 -10.34
C ARG A 420 14.33 4.37 -9.73
N VAL A 421 14.49 4.57 -8.43
CA VAL A 421 13.97 5.76 -7.73
C VAL A 421 14.63 7.04 -8.28
N ALA A 422 15.94 7.06 -8.47
CA ALA A 422 16.66 8.19 -9.04
C ALA A 422 16.17 8.51 -10.46
N LYS A 423 16.15 7.54 -11.37
CA LYS A 423 15.62 7.69 -12.74
C LYS A 423 14.19 8.20 -12.77
N THR A 424 13.32 7.69 -11.86
CA THR A 424 11.90 8.04 -11.84
C THR A 424 11.65 9.41 -11.23
N TYR A 425 12.18 9.70 -10.04
CA TYR A 425 11.79 10.86 -9.24
C TYR A 425 12.79 12.02 -9.25
N VAL A 426 14.04 11.78 -9.67
CA VAL A 426 15.09 12.81 -9.72
C VAL A 426 15.39 13.21 -11.15
N ASP A 427 15.76 12.23 -11.98
CA ASP A 427 16.20 12.46 -13.36
C ASP A 427 15.01 12.53 -14.31
N HIS A 428 13.86 11.95 -13.95
CA HIS A 428 12.68 11.77 -14.79
C HIS A 428 13.01 11.09 -16.14
N ASP A 429 14.00 10.19 -16.13
CA ASP A 429 14.49 9.49 -17.30
C ASP A 429 13.80 8.13 -17.48
N PHE A 430 12.56 8.18 -17.92
CA PHE A 430 11.72 7.04 -18.27
C PHE A 430 10.60 7.50 -19.22
N ASP A 431 10.04 6.60 -19.99
CA ASP A 431 8.79 6.85 -20.72
C ASP A 431 7.61 6.29 -19.92
N ILE A 432 7.68 5.01 -19.57
CA ILE A 432 6.75 4.37 -18.64
C ILE A 432 7.50 3.49 -17.62
N SER A 433 6.97 3.38 -16.41
CA SER A 433 7.55 2.54 -15.35
C SER A 433 6.50 1.91 -14.45
N ARG A 434 6.79 0.72 -13.92
CA ARG A 434 5.92 0.07 -12.93
C ARG A 434 5.96 0.82 -11.60
N GLY A 435 4.78 0.97 -10.98
CA GLY A 435 4.63 1.65 -9.71
C GLY A 435 3.38 1.23 -8.95
N ALA A 436 3.20 1.83 -7.79
CA ALA A 436 2.01 1.75 -6.96
C ALA A 436 1.84 3.05 -6.18
N ALA A 437 0.60 3.50 -6.00
CA ALA A 437 0.26 4.62 -5.12
C ALA A 437 -0.24 4.14 -3.75
N SER A 438 -0.88 2.98 -3.71
CA SER A 438 -1.46 2.37 -2.50
C SER A 438 -2.42 3.34 -1.79
N VAL A 439 -3.47 3.76 -2.49
CA VAL A 439 -4.45 4.73 -1.98
C VAL A 439 -5.33 4.07 -0.93
N SER A 440 -5.21 4.51 0.33
CA SER A 440 -6.00 4.00 1.46
C SER A 440 -7.44 4.51 1.40
N GLU A 441 -8.38 3.69 1.87
CA GLU A 441 -9.78 4.12 2.07
C GLU A 441 -9.96 5.04 3.27
N SER A 442 -9.06 5.02 4.23
CA SER A 442 -9.09 5.86 5.44
C SER A 442 -8.80 7.32 5.12
N ASP A 443 -7.85 7.57 4.21
CA ASP A 443 -7.47 8.90 3.69
C ASP A 443 -7.11 8.84 2.20
N PRO A 444 -8.10 8.85 1.30
CA PRO A 444 -7.83 8.83 -0.14
C PRO A 444 -7.11 10.10 -0.63
N TYR A 445 -7.28 11.24 0.07
CA TYR A 445 -6.67 12.50 -0.32
C TYR A 445 -5.14 12.41 -0.33
N HIS A 446 -4.54 11.85 0.72
CA HIS A 446 -3.08 11.81 0.89
C HIS A 446 -2.36 11.27 -0.35
N ARG A 447 -2.74 10.08 -0.81
CA ARG A 447 -2.08 9.41 -1.93
C ARG A 447 -2.51 9.94 -3.29
N LEU A 448 -3.80 10.28 -3.47
CA LEU A 448 -4.28 10.88 -4.72
C LEU A 448 -3.63 12.24 -4.95
N GLN A 449 -3.48 13.06 -3.90
CA GLN A 449 -2.74 14.32 -3.95
C GLN A 449 -1.27 14.09 -4.36
N SER A 450 -0.63 13.07 -3.77
CA SER A 450 0.76 12.74 -4.11
C SER A 450 0.93 12.40 -5.60
N VAL A 451 0.05 11.58 -6.16
CA VAL A 451 0.21 11.04 -7.53
C VAL A 451 -0.36 11.96 -8.61
N LEU A 452 -1.45 12.70 -8.32
CA LEU A 452 -2.23 13.43 -9.34
C LEU A 452 -2.08 14.95 -9.27
N ASN A 453 -1.51 15.51 -8.20
CA ASN A 453 -1.34 16.97 -8.13
C ASN A 453 -0.18 17.44 -9.01
N SER A 454 -0.42 18.50 -9.77
CA SER A 454 0.54 19.07 -10.74
C SER A 454 1.89 19.48 -10.14
N LYS A 455 1.94 19.77 -8.84
CA LYS A 455 3.13 20.25 -8.13
C LYS A 455 3.72 19.22 -7.18
N SER A 456 3.16 18.02 -7.14
CA SER A 456 3.62 16.99 -6.20
C SER A 456 4.92 16.34 -6.68
N TYR A 457 5.87 16.17 -5.75
CA TYR A 457 7.06 15.35 -5.98
C TYR A 457 6.70 13.87 -6.24
N GLY A 458 5.61 13.38 -5.65
CA GLY A 458 5.10 12.01 -5.85
C GLY A 458 4.43 11.79 -7.22
N ASN A 459 4.39 12.82 -8.08
CA ASN A 459 3.95 12.77 -9.47
C ASN A 459 5.17 12.76 -10.43
N PRO A 460 5.91 11.66 -10.55
CA PRO A 460 7.14 11.62 -11.31
C PRO A 460 6.91 11.78 -12.81
N GLY A 461 5.71 11.45 -13.31
CA GLY A 461 5.32 11.62 -14.70
C GLY A 461 5.10 13.07 -15.13
N GLY A 462 4.95 14.02 -14.20
CA GLY A 462 4.72 15.43 -14.50
C GLY A 462 3.32 15.71 -15.04
N TYR A 463 2.35 14.83 -14.77
CA TYR A 463 0.95 15.11 -15.11
C TYR A 463 0.50 16.44 -14.49
N ALA A 464 -0.21 17.26 -15.27
CA ALA A 464 -0.69 18.55 -14.82
C ALA A 464 -2.07 18.87 -15.42
N ASN A 465 -3.05 19.02 -14.54
CA ASN A 465 -4.40 19.45 -14.90
C ASN A 465 -5.00 20.29 -13.75
N PRO A 466 -5.27 21.61 -13.98
CA PRO A 466 -5.84 22.48 -12.96
C PRO A 466 -7.22 22.04 -12.44
N LYS A 467 -8.00 21.27 -13.23
CA LYS A 467 -9.28 20.71 -12.78
C LYS A 467 -9.03 19.59 -11.75
N MET A 468 -8.03 18.74 -11.98
CA MET A 468 -7.62 17.71 -11.03
C MET A 468 -7.11 18.34 -9.74
N ASP A 469 -6.23 19.33 -9.81
CA ASP A 469 -5.74 20.04 -8.63
C ASP A 469 -6.89 20.62 -7.78
N LYS A 470 -7.91 21.19 -8.44
CA LYS A 470 -9.11 21.71 -7.77
C LYS A 470 -9.94 20.61 -7.13
N LEU A 471 -10.11 19.46 -7.78
CA LEU A 471 -10.82 18.30 -7.21
C LEU A 471 -10.09 17.76 -5.97
N LEU A 472 -8.76 17.70 -5.99
CA LEU A 472 -7.95 17.27 -4.86
C LEU A 472 -8.10 18.22 -3.66
N VAL A 473 -8.12 19.53 -3.87
CA VAL A 473 -8.41 20.52 -2.80
C VAL A 473 -9.83 20.34 -2.25
N GLN A 474 -10.81 20.04 -3.10
CA GLN A 474 -12.17 19.74 -2.65
C GLN A 474 -12.24 18.44 -1.84
N LEU A 475 -11.46 17.41 -2.25
CA LEU A 475 -11.36 16.13 -1.54
C LEU A 475 -10.74 16.30 -0.15
N GLN A 476 -9.69 17.14 -0.02
CA GLN A 476 -9.05 17.49 1.25
C GLN A 476 -10.07 17.98 2.28
N GLY A 477 -10.99 18.85 1.87
CA GLY A 477 -12.03 19.41 2.74
C GLY A 477 -13.33 18.61 2.78
N ALA A 478 -13.38 17.45 2.11
CA ALA A 478 -14.62 16.68 2.04
C ALA A 478 -14.88 15.92 3.33
N SER A 479 -16.06 16.11 3.89
CA SER A 479 -16.59 15.35 5.02
C SER A 479 -17.93 14.72 4.66
N GLY A 480 -18.14 13.49 5.15
CA GLY A 480 -19.33 12.69 4.86
C GLY A 480 -19.27 11.94 3.53
N THR A 481 -19.78 10.71 3.56
CA THR A 481 -19.64 9.72 2.47
C THR A 481 -20.15 10.24 1.13
N ALA A 482 -21.33 10.85 1.08
CA ALA A 482 -21.93 11.29 -0.17
C ALA A 482 -21.15 12.43 -0.87
N ARG A 483 -20.54 13.36 -0.11
CA ARG A 483 -19.71 14.41 -0.69
C ARG A 483 -18.38 13.86 -1.18
N THR A 484 -17.73 13.04 -0.36
CA THR A 484 -16.47 12.37 -0.73
C THR A 484 -16.66 11.54 -2.00
N GLN A 485 -17.74 10.74 -2.08
CA GLN A 485 -18.02 9.91 -3.24
C GLN A 485 -18.19 10.74 -4.52
N ARG A 486 -19.00 11.82 -4.49
CA ARG A 486 -19.17 12.69 -5.68
C ARG A 486 -17.87 13.29 -6.19
N ILE A 487 -16.94 13.62 -5.28
CA ILE A 487 -15.64 14.16 -5.68
C ILE A 487 -14.77 13.03 -6.25
N LEU A 488 -14.76 11.85 -5.65
CA LEU A 488 -14.04 10.69 -6.17
C LEU A 488 -14.57 10.25 -7.54
N ASP A 489 -15.87 10.33 -7.78
CA ASP A 489 -16.47 10.06 -9.10
C ASP A 489 -15.96 11.08 -10.16
N ALA A 490 -15.86 12.36 -9.79
CA ALA A 490 -15.29 13.38 -10.67
C ALA A 490 -13.77 13.17 -10.89
N VAL A 491 -13.04 12.74 -9.86
CA VAL A 491 -11.61 12.37 -9.98
C VAL A 491 -11.47 11.17 -10.93
N GLN A 492 -12.28 10.10 -10.75
CA GLN A 492 -12.25 8.94 -11.63
C GLN A 492 -12.59 9.28 -13.07
N THR A 493 -13.59 10.16 -13.30
CA THR A 493 -13.94 10.62 -14.65
C THR A 493 -12.76 11.30 -15.32
N LEU A 494 -12.14 12.27 -14.65
CA LEU A 494 -10.99 13.01 -15.20
C LEU A 494 -9.74 12.13 -15.32
N PHE A 495 -9.57 11.17 -14.41
CA PHE A 495 -8.51 10.15 -14.49
C PHE A 495 -8.64 9.30 -15.76
N ASN A 496 -9.86 8.89 -16.11
CA ASN A 496 -10.13 8.14 -17.35
C ASN A 496 -9.93 9.00 -18.61
N GLU A 497 -10.29 10.29 -18.54
CA GLU A 497 -10.12 11.21 -19.66
C GLU A 497 -8.65 11.52 -19.95
N ASP A 498 -7.85 11.76 -18.93
CA ASP A 498 -6.48 12.25 -19.07
C ASP A 498 -5.43 11.13 -19.08
N VAL A 499 -5.76 9.96 -18.51
CA VAL A 499 -4.85 8.83 -18.35
C VAL A 499 -3.48 9.26 -17.79
N PRO A 500 -3.43 9.80 -16.56
CA PRO A 500 -2.15 10.21 -15.95
C PRO A 500 -1.25 9.02 -15.65
N VAL A 501 -1.85 7.87 -15.36
CA VAL A 501 -1.23 6.56 -15.19
C VAL A 501 -2.18 5.50 -15.74
N VAL A 502 -1.70 4.30 -16.07
CA VAL A 502 -2.59 3.16 -16.35
C VAL A 502 -2.68 2.31 -15.09
N ASN A 503 -3.88 2.24 -14.49
CA ASN A 503 -4.12 1.33 -13.39
C ASN A 503 -4.32 -0.10 -13.90
N LEU A 504 -3.67 -1.07 -13.25
CA LEU A 504 -3.76 -2.50 -13.54
C LEU A 504 -4.40 -3.27 -12.37
N GLY A 505 -4.67 -2.59 -11.26
CA GLY A 505 -5.40 -3.19 -10.15
C GLY A 505 -5.11 -2.57 -8.79
N ALA A 506 -5.91 -3.01 -7.84
CA ALA A 506 -5.73 -2.75 -6.42
C ALA A 506 -4.75 -3.75 -5.79
N SER A 507 -4.31 -3.46 -4.57
CA SER A 507 -3.53 -4.39 -3.75
C SER A 507 -4.27 -4.72 -2.46
N ALA A 508 -4.10 -5.96 -2.02
CA ALA A 508 -4.44 -6.40 -0.67
C ALA A 508 -3.15 -6.64 0.12
N GLY A 509 -3.10 -6.12 1.34
CA GLY A 509 -2.03 -6.43 2.28
C GLY A 509 -2.62 -7.15 3.48
N PHE A 510 -1.99 -8.22 3.94
CA PHE A 510 -2.47 -9.03 5.05
C PHE A 510 -1.44 -9.05 6.18
N THR A 511 -1.79 -8.44 7.31
CA THR A 511 -1.07 -8.62 8.56
C THR A 511 -1.72 -9.78 9.30
N ALA A 512 -1.13 -10.98 9.17
CA ALA A 512 -1.63 -12.21 9.75
C ALA A 512 -0.85 -12.57 11.03
N TRP A 513 -1.51 -13.25 11.96
CA TRP A 513 -0.88 -13.73 13.20
C TRP A 513 -1.35 -15.12 13.61
N GLY A 514 -0.59 -15.73 14.51
CA GLY A 514 -0.94 -17.02 15.07
C GLY A 514 -2.22 -16.96 15.92
N LYS A 515 -3.00 -18.03 15.95
CA LYS A 515 -4.25 -18.13 16.74
C LYS A 515 -4.05 -17.93 18.24
N ASN A 516 -2.82 -18.13 18.73
CA ASN A 516 -2.41 -17.88 20.11
C ASN A 516 -1.94 -16.45 20.38
N VAL A 517 -1.89 -15.59 19.39
CA VAL A 517 -1.46 -14.19 19.53
C VAL A 517 -2.70 -13.29 19.69
N HIS A 518 -2.71 -12.46 20.71
CA HIS A 518 -3.85 -11.63 21.08
C HIS A 518 -3.44 -10.19 21.35
N GLY A 519 -4.41 -9.26 21.32
CA GLY A 519 -4.23 -7.86 21.71
C GLY A 519 -3.41 -7.02 20.75
N ILE A 520 -3.14 -7.50 19.52
CA ILE A 520 -2.64 -6.69 18.42
C ILE A 520 -3.75 -5.71 18.03
N VAL A 521 -3.38 -4.45 17.80
CA VAL A 521 -4.31 -3.41 17.34
C VAL A 521 -3.86 -2.93 15.96
N PRO A 522 -4.50 -3.42 14.88
CA PRO A 522 -4.26 -2.89 13.54
C PRO A 522 -4.61 -1.40 13.46
N THR A 523 -3.89 -0.67 12.62
CA THR A 523 -4.16 0.73 12.36
C THR A 523 -3.82 1.07 10.90
N ASP A 524 -3.87 2.35 10.54
CA ASP A 524 -3.71 2.81 9.16
C ASP A 524 -2.36 2.39 8.54
N GLU A 525 -2.30 2.39 7.21
CA GLU A 525 -1.10 2.09 6.42
C GLU A 525 -0.46 0.73 6.78
N TYR A 526 -1.27 -0.28 7.10
CA TYR A 526 -0.85 -1.65 7.46
C TYR A 526 0.00 -1.75 8.74
N MET A 527 0.03 -0.72 9.56
CA MET A 527 0.75 -0.75 10.82
C MET A 527 -0.04 -1.49 11.91
N ALA A 528 0.68 -2.01 12.89
CA ALA A 528 0.12 -2.65 14.06
C ALA A 528 0.74 -2.07 15.35
N LEU A 529 -0.11 -1.91 16.39
CA LEU A 529 0.28 -1.48 17.72
C LEU A 529 0.30 -2.69 18.65
N PHE A 530 1.40 -2.91 19.37
CA PHE A 530 1.64 -4.10 20.18
C PHE A 530 1.58 -3.86 21.68
N GLY A 531 1.23 -2.64 22.13
CA GLY A 531 1.30 -2.23 23.54
C GLY A 531 0.49 -3.13 24.50
N ARG A 532 -0.49 -3.86 23.97
CA ARG A 532 -1.31 -4.82 24.76
C ARG A 532 -1.29 -6.24 24.18
N ALA A 533 -0.39 -6.50 23.23
CA ALA A 533 -0.23 -7.83 22.65
C ALA A 533 0.32 -8.84 23.69
N TRP A 534 -0.07 -10.10 23.54
CA TRP A 534 0.40 -11.23 24.36
C TRP A 534 0.25 -12.54 23.61
N ILE A 535 1.03 -13.55 24.00
CA ILE A 535 1.01 -14.89 23.41
C ILE A 535 0.35 -15.83 24.41
N GLY A 536 -0.75 -16.47 23.98
CA GLY A 536 -1.44 -17.53 24.72
C GLY A 536 -0.60 -18.82 24.78
N LYS A 537 -0.97 -19.70 25.71
CA LYS A 537 -0.36 -21.02 25.81
C LYS A 537 -0.99 -21.99 24.82
#